data_696114853fdbf346c807d5901d6742a4
#
_entry.id   696114853fdbf346c807d5901d6742a4
#
_cell.length_a   1.000
_cell.length_b   1.000
_cell.length_c   1.000
_cell.angle_alpha   90.00
_cell.angle_beta   90.00
_cell.angle_gamma   90.00
#
_symmetry.space_group_name_H-M   'P 1'
#
loop_
_entity.id
_entity.type
_entity.pdbx_description
1 polymer ?
#
loop_
_entity_poly.entity_id
_entity_poly.type
_entity_poly.pdbx_seq_one_letter_code
_entity_poly.pdbx_strand_id
1 'polypeptide(L)'
;MKYVINRENYKKFPLFEVNKCEGRAYFIPYSNRETLAATSCLEERYKSDLVTVLSGEWDFHYYDKVSKLPQPLDTDVEAFDRIQVPSDWQRTGYEPPFYVNQRYQFPCKPPKIPTDIPVGVYRKIFSLETLSDQSILTFLGVISSLDVYINGQYVGYSEGAHNSAEFDVQPFLREGENELVAVVFKYSNGTYLECQDMFRENGIFRDVLLSRRAATCLNDYQIKTKKTGNTYSLSGKVELAGNPAGHTVQITIMAGDSMVSTQEVTAQQSTAFSFQDLAVREWSAEIPTVYETYITLKKDGQPVESLRNYTGFRSITIKKDVFTLNGKAIKLKGVNHHDTSLKGYVMDAEDLLRDVTLMKSLNVNAVRTSHYPPDPMFLTLCDLYGLYVVDEADIETHGTCCDPIYWPNRISNHKKWLQHYLDRVRRMYLRDRNHPCIVLWSLGNEAGGWKNQDACCEYLHHVCPEIPVHYEGVIRTRRLAYDVISEMYPHIDHVREVGERREKKKLGEKPFFMCEYAHAMGVGPGGLAEYWDAVLSSDRLMGGCIWEWADHAVLNPEGAK
;
A
#
# COMPACT_ATOMS: atom_id res chain seq x y z
N MET A 1 -11.95 30.08 11.42
CA MET A 1 -12.88 30.03 10.23
C MET A 1 -14.08 29.13 10.52
N LYS A 2 -15.15 29.20 9.68
CA LYS A 2 -16.36 28.39 9.88
C LYS A 2 -16.50 27.32 8.80
N TYR A 3 -16.74 26.06 9.23
CA TYR A 3 -16.85 24.90 8.36
C TYR A 3 -18.21 24.21 8.53
N VAL A 4 -18.91 23.97 7.44
CA VAL A 4 -20.08 23.10 7.41
C VAL A 4 -19.61 21.67 7.17
N ILE A 5 -19.49 20.90 8.26
CA ILE A 5 -18.93 19.56 8.20
C ILE A 5 -19.94 18.58 7.58
N ASN A 6 -19.50 17.80 6.61
CA ASN A 6 -20.29 16.71 6.03
C ASN A 6 -20.45 15.59 7.07
N ARG A 7 -21.69 15.19 7.34
CA ARG A 7 -22.02 14.13 8.29
C ARG A 7 -22.68 12.92 7.63
N GLU A 8 -22.61 12.84 6.30
CA GLU A 8 -23.33 11.83 5.52
C GLU A 8 -22.42 10.89 4.75
N ASN A 9 -21.26 11.35 4.26
CA ASN A 9 -20.41 10.59 3.37
C ASN A 9 -19.99 9.24 3.96
N TYR A 10 -19.50 9.22 5.22
CA TYR A 10 -19.01 8.01 5.88
C TYR A 10 -20.03 6.86 5.98
N LYS A 11 -21.34 7.16 5.87
CA LYS A 11 -22.44 6.18 5.95
C LYS A 11 -23.24 6.03 4.65
N LYS A 12 -22.87 6.76 3.59
CA LYS A 12 -23.62 6.82 2.32
C LYS A 12 -23.13 5.76 1.33
N PHE A 13 -23.54 4.53 1.53
CA PHE A 13 -23.21 3.44 0.60
C PHE A 13 -23.91 3.58 -0.77
N PRO A 14 -23.25 3.36 -1.90
CA PRO A 14 -21.90 2.82 -2.08
C PRO A 14 -20.82 3.89 -2.32
N LEU A 15 -20.96 5.10 -1.79
CA LEU A 15 -19.94 6.14 -1.89
C LEU A 15 -18.69 5.74 -1.10
N PHE A 16 -17.49 5.89 -1.68
CA PHE A 16 -16.20 5.69 -1.01
C PHE A 16 -15.18 6.79 -1.32
N GLU A 17 -15.50 7.69 -2.23
CA GLU A 17 -14.66 8.85 -2.56
C GLU A 17 -15.46 10.02 -3.14
N VAL A 18 -14.96 11.23 -2.94
CA VAL A 18 -15.42 12.48 -3.58
C VAL A 18 -14.20 13.31 -3.91
N ASN A 19 -14.05 13.74 -5.16
CA ASN A 19 -12.92 14.57 -5.64
C ASN A 19 -11.52 14.02 -5.33
N LYS A 20 -11.41 12.73 -4.99
CA LYS A 20 -10.13 12.07 -4.80
C LYS A 20 -9.49 11.80 -6.16
N CYS A 21 -8.21 12.09 -6.29
CA CYS A 21 -7.45 11.83 -7.51
C CYS A 21 -7.40 10.33 -7.83
N GLU A 22 -7.25 10.00 -9.11
CA GLU A 22 -6.98 8.64 -9.57
C GLU A 22 -5.69 8.10 -8.90
N GLY A 23 -5.65 6.78 -8.69
CA GLY A 23 -4.44 6.13 -8.19
C GLY A 23 -3.29 6.24 -9.20
N ARG A 24 -2.07 6.42 -8.71
CA ARG A 24 -0.85 6.53 -9.50
C ARG A 24 0.34 5.90 -8.79
N ALA A 25 1.46 5.75 -9.49
CA ALA A 25 2.71 5.31 -8.90
C ALA A 25 3.17 6.32 -7.82
N TYR A 26 3.65 5.79 -6.69
CA TYR A 26 4.23 6.63 -5.64
C TYR A 26 5.60 7.13 -6.06
N PHE A 27 5.83 8.42 -5.92
CA PHE A 27 7.14 9.06 -6.06
C PHE A 27 7.14 10.42 -5.38
N ILE A 28 8.33 10.88 -5.03
CA ILE A 28 8.57 12.25 -4.56
C ILE A 28 9.15 13.04 -5.74
N PRO A 29 8.46 14.10 -6.20
CA PRO A 29 8.94 14.94 -7.29
C PRO A 29 10.05 15.88 -6.81
N TYR A 30 11.04 16.16 -7.67
CA TYR A 30 12.10 17.15 -7.47
C TYR A 30 12.17 18.05 -8.69
N SER A 31 12.62 19.31 -8.54
CA SER A 31 12.75 20.24 -9.68
C SER A 31 13.82 19.79 -10.69
N ASN A 32 14.82 19.05 -10.24
CA ASN A 32 15.91 18.57 -11.10
C ASN A 32 16.50 17.26 -10.59
N ARG A 33 17.24 16.59 -11.48
CA ARG A 33 17.87 15.30 -11.20
C ARG A 33 19.05 15.41 -10.22
N GLU A 34 19.80 16.50 -10.27
CA GLU A 34 21.02 16.69 -9.47
C GLU A 34 20.67 16.72 -7.97
N THR A 35 19.68 17.52 -7.59
CA THR A 35 19.17 17.57 -6.22
C THR A 35 18.61 16.21 -5.78
N LEU A 36 17.83 15.57 -6.64
CA LEU A 36 17.26 14.24 -6.36
C LEU A 36 18.34 13.18 -6.15
N ALA A 37 19.38 13.15 -7.00
CA ALA A 37 20.49 12.18 -6.90
C ALA A 37 21.33 12.37 -5.62
N ALA A 38 21.44 13.61 -5.13
CA ALA A 38 22.16 13.94 -3.90
C ALA A 38 21.36 13.62 -2.63
N THR A 39 20.06 13.26 -2.75
CA THR A 39 19.18 13.06 -1.60
C THR A 39 19.04 11.58 -1.25
N SER A 40 19.30 11.23 0.02
CA SER A 40 19.07 9.89 0.55
C SER A 40 17.56 9.59 0.66
N CYS A 41 17.14 8.47 0.08
CA CYS A 41 15.73 8.05 0.20
C CYS A 41 15.36 7.59 1.62
N LEU A 42 16.35 7.29 2.47
CA LEU A 42 16.16 6.80 3.84
C LEU A 42 16.15 7.96 4.84
N GLU A 43 17.22 8.76 4.85
CA GLU A 43 17.43 9.81 5.85
C GLU A 43 16.71 11.10 5.48
N GLU A 44 16.43 11.31 4.20
CA GLU A 44 15.88 12.55 3.66
C GLU A 44 14.66 12.30 2.77
N ARG A 45 13.82 11.36 3.18
CA ARG A 45 12.68 10.83 2.41
C ARG A 45 11.87 11.87 1.64
N TYR A 46 11.64 13.04 2.25
CA TYR A 46 10.81 14.10 1.68
C TYR A 46 11.57 15.41 1.46
N LYS A 47 12.91 15.36 1.44
CA LYS A 47 13.73 16.55 1.23
C LYS A 47 13.72 16.94 -0.25
N SER A 48 12.60 17.45 -0.68
CA SER A 48 12.35 17.95 -2.03
C SER A 48 11.97 19.42 -1.99
N ASP A 49 12.45 20.18 -2.95
CA ASP A 49 12.05 21.58 -3.16
C ASP A 49 10.59 21.73 -3.68
N LEU A 50 10.00 20.64 -4.17
CA LEU A 50 8.61 20.60 -4.64
C LEU A 50 7.64 20.05 -3.60
N VAL A 51 8.09 19.62 -2.41
CA VAL A 51 7.23 18.99 -1.40
C VAL A 51 7.35 19.73 -0.07
N THR A 52 6.21 20.08 0.49
CA THR A 52 6.09 20.56 1.86
C THR A 52 5.53 19.44 2.73
N VAL A 53 6.25 19.05 3.78
CA VAL A 53 5.77 18.07 4.76
C VAL A 53 4.84 18.79 5.72
N LEU A 54 3.58 18.35 5.77
CA LEU A 54 2.57 18.88 6.70
C LEU A 54 2.46 18.04 7.98
N SER A 55 3.12 16.89 8.06
CA SER A 55 3.27 16.10 9.30
C SER A 55 3.87 16.95 10.43
N GLY A 56 3.83 16.42 11.65
CA GLY A 56 4.29 17.11 12.85
C GLY A 56 3.14 17.49 13.78
N GLU A 57 3.26 18.57 14.52
CA GLU A 57 2.24 19.00 15.48
C GLU A 57 1.03 19.63 14.77
N TRP A 58 -0.19 19.15 15.12
CA TRP A 58 -1.47 19.67 14.67
C TRP A 58 -2.35 20.03 15.85
N ASP A 59 -3.29 20.96 15.65
CA ASP A 59 -4.42 21.16 16.55
C ASP A 59 -5.39 19.99 16.37
N PHE A 60 -5.97 19.49 17.49
CA PHE A 60 -6.85 18.33 17.47
C PHE A 60 -7.99 18.45 18.47
N HIS A 61 -9.20 18.05 18.06
CA HIS A 61 -10.33 17.89 18.97
C HIS A 61 -11.02 16.54 18.70
N TYR A 62 -11.18 15.77 19.76
CA TYR A 62 -11.90 14.50 19.74
C TYR A 62 -13.33 14.67 20.24
N TYR A 63 -14.28 14.29 19.41
CA TYR A 63 -15.69 14.19 19.78
C TYR A 63 -16.05 12.71 19.87
N ASP A 64 -16.57 12.26 21.01
CA ASP A 64 -17.04 10.88 21.22
C ASP A 64 -18.27 10.52 20.36
N LYS A 65 -18.93 11.54 19.78
CA LYS A 65 -20.12 11.42 18.92
C LYS A 65 -20.17 12.51 17.87
N VAL A 66 -20.53 12.13 16.64
CA VAL A 66 -20.77 13.10 15.54
C VAL A 66 -21.85 14.13 15.91
N SER A 67 -22.86 13.75 16.72
CA SER A 67 -23.92 14.66 17.17
C SER A 67 -23.40 15.82 18.02
N LYS A 68 -22.25 15.66 18.67
CA LYS A 68 -21.62 16.71 19.48
C LYS A 68 -20.73 17.68 18.67
N LEU A 69 -20.34 17.29 17.46
CA LEU A 69 -19.56 18.15 16.57
C LEU A 69 -20.36 19.43 16.24
N PRO A 70 -19.86 20.65 16.48
CA PRO A 70 -20.56 21.90 16.16
C PRO A 70 -20.92 22.00 14.67
N GLN A 71 -22.01 22.72 14.38
CA GLN A 71 -22.45 22.94 13.00
C GLN A 71 -22.99 24.36 12.85
N PRO A 72 -22.24 25.32 12.29
CA PRO A 72 -20.89 25.12 11.75
C PRO A 72 -19.83 24.93 12.85
N LEU A 73 -18.77 24.20 12.52
CA LEU A 73 -17.54 24.19 13.31
C LEU A 73 -16.82 25.53 13.13
N ASP A 74 -16.56 26.25 14.21
CA ASP A 74 -15.84 27.51 14.18
C ASP A 74 -14.44 27.34 14.80
N THR A 75 -13.42 27.25 13.96
CA THR A 75 -12.04 26.99 14.39
C THR A 75 -11.38 28.14 15.16
N ASP A 76 -11.98 29.32 15.15
CA ASP A 76 -11.47 30.47 15.92
C ASP A 76 -11.92 30.43 17.39
N VAL A 77 -12.96 29.67 17.72
CA VAL A 77 -13.52 29.54 19.07
C VAL A 77 -13.44 28.14 19.63
N GLU A 78 -13.13 27.14 18.80
CA GLU A 78 -12.97 25.75 19.23
C GLU A 78 -11.72 25.58 20.09
N ALA A 79 -11.86 24.84 21.18
CA ALA A 79 -10.74 24.51 22.04
C ALA A 79 -10.02 23.26 21.47
N PHE A 80 -8.86 23.44 20.90
CA PHE A 80 -8.03 22.36 20.38
C PHE A 80 -6.95 21.95 21.38
N ASP A 81 -6.74 20.66 21.51
CA ASP A 81 -5.51 20.07 22.04
C ASP A 81 -4.43 20.04 20.97
N ARG A 82 -3.25 19.48 21.31
CA ARG A 82 -2.17 19.22 20.38
C ARG A 82 -2.01 17.73 20.16
N ILE A 83 -1.84 17.31 18.91
CA ILE A 83 -1.56 15.93 18.53
C ILE A 83 -0.40 15.88 17.53
N GLN A 84 0.43 14.85 17.67
CA GLN A 84 1.43 14.54 16.65
C GLN A 84 0.76 13.85 15.46
N VAL A 85 1.11 14.22 14.24
CA VAL A 85 0.77 13.54 12.99
C VAL A 85 2.08 13.11 12.32
N PRO A 86 2.28 11.83 12.00
CA PRO A 86 1.35 10.70 12.17
C PRO A 86 1.14 10.27 13.62
N SER A 87 -0.10 9.82 13.94
CA SER A 87 -0.43 9.12 15.17
C SER A 87 -1.82 8.47 15.11
N ASP A 88 -2.04 7.51 16.00
CA ASP A 88 -3.36 6.97 16.30
C ASP A 88 -3.88 7.63 17.57
N TRP A 89 -5.12 8.11 17.57
CA TRP A 89 -5.66 8.81 18.74
C TRP A 89 -5.81 7.92 19.97
N GLN A 90 -5.88 6.59 19.78
CA GLN A 90 -5.87 5.63 20.90
C GLN A 90 -4.51 5.58 21.61
N ARG A 91 -3.41 5.81 20.87
CA ARG A 91 -2.06 5.86 21.45
C ARG A 91 -1.75 7.19 22.11
N THR A 92 -2.57 8.21 21.84
CA THR A 92 -2.41 9.55 22.41
C THR A 92 -3.41 9.85 23.53
N GLY A 93 -4.22 8.87 23.96
CA GLY A 93 -5.02 8.92 25.18
C GLY A 93 -6.48 9.31 25.01
N TYR A 94 -7.00 9.46 23.78
CA TYR A 94 -8.41 9.84 23.56
C TYR A 94 -9.39 8.67 23.64
N GLU A 95 -8.94 7.47 23.31
CA GLU A 95 -9.68 6.22 23.49
C GLU A 95 -8.71 5.10 23.91
N PRO A 96 -9.16 4.08 24.65
CA PRO A 96 -8.33 2.90 24.88
C PRO A 96 -8.15 2.11 23.57
N PRO A 97 -6.96 1.55 23.31
CA PRO A 97 -6.76 0.56 22.25
C PRO A 97 -7.67 -0.64 22.47
N PHE A 98 -8.27 -1.13 21.40
CA PHE A 98 -9.20 -2.25 21.47
C PHE A 98 -8.87 -3.31 20.43
N TYR A 99 -8.51 -4.52 20.86
CA TYR A 99 -8.23 -5.64 20.00
C TYR A 99 -9.50 -6.39 19.60
N VAL A 100 -9.65 -6.68 18.32
CA VAL A 100 -10.74 -7.51 17.80
C VAL A 100 -10.18 -8.45 16.74
N ASN A 101 -10.39 -9.74 16.94
CA ASN A 101 -10.01 -10.77 15.98
C ASN A 101 -11.00 -10.82 14.79
N GLN A 102 -12.18 -11.39 14.98
CA GLN A 102 -13.09 -11.76 13.88
C GLN A 102 -14.37 -10.92 13.82
N ARG A 103 -14.41 -9.78 14.48
CA ARG A 103 -15.66 -9.02 14.61
C ARG A 103 -15.44 -7.54 14.35
N TYR A 104 -16.53 -6.89 13.98
CA TYR A 104 -16.59 -5.43 14.02
C TYR A 104 -16.89 -4.95 15.43
N GLN A 105 -16.44 -3.75 15.78
CA GLN A 105 -16.77 -3.11 17.07
C GLN A 105 -18.26 -2.68 17.16
N PHE A 106 -19.05 -3.02 16.17
CA PHE A 106 -20.48 -2.71 16.09
C PHE A 106 -21.23 -3.90 15.45
N PRO A 107 -22.58 -3.96 15.58
CA PRO A 107 -23.36 -5.05 14.99
C PRO A 107 -23.18 -5.18 13.48
N CYS A 108 -22.75 -6.36 13.02
CA CYS A 108 -22.49 -6.64 11.62
C CYS A 108 -23.79 -6.66 10.79
N LYS A 109 -24.08 -5.57 10.09
CA LYS A 109 -25.26 -5.42 9.20
C LYS A 109 -24.89 -4.66 7.92
N PRO A 110 -23.96 -5.16 7.07
CA PRO A 110 -23.51 -4.44 5.89
C PRO A 110 -24.67 -4.00 4.99
N PRO A 111 -24.66 -2.78 4.44
CA PRO A 111 -23.63 -1.75 4.58
C PRO A 111 -23.85 -0.78 5.75
N LYS A 112 -24.78 -1.06 6.67
CA LYS A 112 -25.15 -0.16 7.76
C LYS A 112 -24.06 -0.13 8.83
N ILE A 113 -23.64 1.07 9.20
CA ILE A 113 -22.76 1.36 10.34
C ILE A 113 -23.52 2.17 11.39
N PRO A 114 -23.02 2.29 12.63
CA PRO A 114 -23.58 3.24 13.60
C PRO A 114 -23.55 4.67 13.05
N THR A 115 -24.55 5.45 13.37
CA THR A 115 -24.69 6.82 12.83
C THR A 115 -24.14 7.90 13.74
N ASP A 116 -23.98 7.61 15.03
CA ASP A 116 -23.43 8.55 16.02
C ASP A 116 -22.15 7.96 16.60
N ILE A 117 -21.05 8.20 15.93
CA ILE A 117 -19.74 7.58 16.12
C ILE A 117 -18.71 8.62 16.56
N PRO A 118 -17.58 8.21 17.14
CA PRO A 118 -16.46 9.09 17.39
C PRO A 118 -15.89 9.71 16.11
N VAL A 119 -15.40 10.95 16.25
CA VAL A 119 -14.80 11.73 15.18
C VAL A 119 -13.66 12.60 15.70
N GLY A 120 -12.52 12.58 15.01
CA GLY A 120 -11.38 13.45 15.25
C GLY A 120 -11.36 14.61 14.25
N VAL A 121 -11.24 15.84 14.76
CA VAL A 121 -11.04 17.04 13.95
C VAL A 121 -9.61 17.48 14.09
N TYR A 122 -8.86 17.42 13.00
CA TYR A 122 -7.48 17.86 12.89
C TYR A 122 -7.42 19.20 12.18
N ARG A 123 -6.59 20.12 12.67
CA ARG A 123 -6.37 21.44 12.07
C ARG A 123 -4.89 21.71 11.92
N LYS A 124 -4.46 22.15 10.73
CA LYS A 124 -3.10 22.60 10.44
C LYS A 124 -3.10 23.95 9.80
N ILE A 125 -2.36 24.88 10.40
CA ILE A 125 -2.04 26.17 9.78
C ILE A 125 -0.69 26.04 9.09
N PHE A 126 -0.60 26.50 7.84
CA PHE A 126 0.63 26.55 7.08
C PHE A 126 0.64 27.78 6.15
N SER A 127 1.81 28.24 5.76
CA SER A 127 1.96 29.43 4.91
C SER A 127 2.62 29.09 3.58
N LEU A 128 2.15 29.71 2.52
CA LEU A 128 2.71 29.64 1.18
C LEU A 128 3.18 31.02 0.76
N GLU A 129 4.46 31.14 0.39
CA GLU A 129 5.00 32.41 -0.11
C GLU A 129 4.44 32.76 -1.49
N THR A 130 4.28 31.73 -2.33
CA THR A 130 3.73 31.85 -3.69
C THR A 130 2.86 30.63 -4.00
N LEU A 131 1.90 30.80 -4.88
CA LEU A 131 1.14 29.68 -5.42
C LEU A 131 1.92 29.02 -6.57
N SER A 132 1.78 27.71 -6.67
CA SER A 132 2.20 26.91 -7.82
C SER A 132 1.04 26.75 -8.81
N ASP A 133 1.31 26.23 -10.00
CA ASP A 133 0.23 25.96 -10.96
C ASP A 133 -0.61 24.74 -10.60
N GLN A 134 0.01 23.74 -9.92
CA GLN A 134 -0.64 22.54 -9.41
C GLN A 134 -0.21 22.29 -7.97
N SER A 135 -1.17 21.87 -7.15
CA SER A 135 -0.93 21.51 -5.75
C SER A 135 -1.75 20.28 -5.38
N ILE A 136 -1.05 19.19 -5.04
CA ILE A 136 -1.66 17.93 -4.62
C ILE A 136 -1.40 17.70 -3.14
N LEU A 137 -2.47 17.60 -2.35
CA LEU A 137 -2.43 17.20 -0.95
C LEU A 137 -2.56 15.67 -0.87
N THR A 138 -1.57 15.02 -0.27
CA THR A 138 -1.51 13.57 -0.12
C THR A 138 -1.56 13.19 1.34
N PHE A 139 -2.52 12.34 1.72
CA PHE A 139 -2.51 11.58 2.96
C PHE A 139 -2.09 10.14 2.62
N LEU A 140 -0.98 9.66 3.17
CA LEU A 140 -0.47 8.32 2.87
C LEU A 140 -1.24 7.20 3.59
N GLY A 141 -1.95 7.52 4.67
CA GLY A 141 -2.82 6.58 5.39
C GLY A 141 -3.68 7.27 6.43
N VAL A 142 -4.99 7.01 6.39
CA VAL A 142 -5.98 7.54 7.34
C VAL A 142 -7.07 6.50 7.59
N ILE A 143 -7.32 6.17 8.84
CA ILE A 143 -8.33 5.16 9.22
C ILE A 143 -9.46 5.79 10.06
N SER A 144 -10.78 5.63 9.74
CA SER A 144 -11.29 4.79 8.64
C SER A 144 -11.68 5.62 7.41
N SER A 145 -12.12 6.86 7.59
CA SER A 145 -12.47 7.76 6.47
C SER A 145 -12.14 9.21 6.78
N LEU A 146 -11.96 9.98 5.75
CA LEU A 146 -11.43 11.34 5.78
C LEU A 146 -12.29 12.28 4.94
N ASP A 147 -12.80 13.36 5.55
CA ASP A 147 -13.24 14.56 4.85
C ASP A 147 -12.18 15.66 4.96
N VAL A 148 -11.87 16.33 3.86
CA VAL A 148 -10.85 17.38 3.75
C VAL A 148 -11.50 18.72 3.46
N TYR A 149 -11.03 19.75 4.16
CA TYR A 149 -11.44 21.16 3.98
C TYR A 149 -10.20 22.05 3.95
N ILE A 150 -10.20 23.08 3.12
CA ILE A 150 -9.17 24.13 3.09
C ILE A 150 -9.84 25.49 3.04
N ASN A 151 -9.41 26.43 3.91
CA ASN A 151 -9.85 27.82 3.93
C ASN A 151 -11.38 27.98 3.94
N GLY A 152 -12.09 27.17 4.74
CA GLY A 152 -13.55 27.20 4.87
C GLY A 152 -14.31 26.43 3.79
N GLN A 153 -13.62 25.83 2.81
CA GLN A 153 -14.23 25.16 1.67
C GLN A 153 -14.03 23.63 1.73
N TYR A 154 -15.04 22.88 1.32
CA TYR A 154 -14.98 21.43 1.20
C TYR A 154 -14.14 21.02 -0.01
N VAL A 155 -13.16 20.15 0.20
CA VAL A 155 -12.26 19.62 -0.83
C VAL A 155 -12.72 18.25 -1.32
N GLY A 156 -12.86 17.28 -0.42
CA GLY A 156 -13.22 15.93 -0.82
C GLY A 156 -13.30 14.92 0.31
N TYR A 157 -13.54 13.64 -0.06
CA TYR A 157 -13.74 12.51 0.85
C TYR A 157 -12.97 11.28 0.37
N SER A 158 -12.48 10.45 1.30
CA SER A 158 -11.83 9.19 1.01
C SER A 158 -12.13 8.12 2.05
N GLU A 159 -12.32 6.88 1.58
CA GLU A 159 -12.23 5.63 2.35
C GLU A 159 -11.04 4.80 1.85
N GLY A 160 -10.65 3.75 2.59
CA GLY A 160 -9.52 2.87 2.29
C GLY A 160 -8.28 3.26 3.07
N ALA A 161 -8.16 2.74 4.29
CA ALA A 161 -7.22 3.21 5.30
C ALA A 161 -5.75 3.21 4.86
N HIS A 162 -5.30 2.13 4.21
CA HIS A 162 -3.90 1.92 3.83
C HIS A 162 -3.60 2.34 2.38
N ASN A 163 -4.57 2.91 1.68
CA ASN A 163 -4.38 3.49 0.36
C ASN A 163 -4.21 5.01 0.46
N SER A 164 -3.25 5.54 -0.29
CA SER A 164 -3.05 6.99 -0.33
C SER A 164 -4.29 7.72 -0.86
N ALA A 165 -4.65 8.81 -0.19
CA ALA A 165 -5.70 9.72 -0.61
C ALA A 165 -5.07 11.02 -1.11
N GLU A 166 -5.23 11.32 -2.40
CA GLU A 166 -4.71 12.53 -3.03
C GLU A 166 -5.85 13.43 -3.49
N PHE A 167 -5.67 14.75 -3.31
CA PHE A 167 -6.64 15.77 -3.69
C PHE A 167 -5.95 16.92 -4.40
N ASP A 168 -6.50 17.35 -5.53
CA ASP A 168 -6.10 18.63 -6.13
C ASP A 168 -6.65 19.77 -5.26
N VAL A 169 -5.73 20.46 -4.60
CA VAL A 169 -6.08 21.53 -3.67
C VAL A 169 -5.74 22.92 -4.19
N GLN A 170 -5.17 23.03 -5.40
CA GLN A 170 -4.82 24.31 -5.99
C GLN A 170 -5.96 25.34 -5.98
N PRO A 171 -7.24 24.99 -6.28
CA PRO A 171 -8.33 25.96 -6.28
C PRO A 171 -8.69 26.54 -4.90
N PHE A 172 -8.21 25.89 -3.81
CA PHE A 172 -8.55 26.24 -2.43
C PHE A 172 -7.44 26.99 -1.70
N LEU A 173 -6.23 26.99 -2.26
CA LEU A 173 -5.05 27.62 -1.67
C LEU A 173 -4.98 29.13 -1.96
N ARG A 174 -4.28 29.85 -1.08
CA ARG A 174 -3.96 31.27 -1.23
C ARG A 174 -2.52 31.54 -0.80
N GLU A 175 -1.94 32.65 -1.26
CA GLU A 175 -0.69 33.15 -0.72
C GLU A 175 -0.86 33.58 0.73
N GLY A 176 0.19 33.43 1.53
CA GLY A 176 0.15 33.62 2.96
C GLY A 176 -0.43 32.41 3.71
N GLU A 177 -1.15 32.68 4.78
CA GLU A 177 -1.66 31.67 5.70
C GLU A 177 -2.84 30.88 5.11
N ASN A 178 -2.77 29.54 5.21
CA ASN A 178 -3.81 28.60 4.85
C ASN A 178 -4.20 27.74 6.05
N GLU A 179 -5.47 27.39 6.14
CA GLU A 179 -6.01 26.50 7.17
C GLU A 179 -6.53 25.22 6.51
N LEU A 180 -5.91 24.10 6.85
CA LEU A 180 -6.35 22.75 6.49
C LEU A 180 -7.09 22.14 7.68
N VAL A 181 -8.30 21.65 7.44
CA VAL A 181 -9.09 20.86 8.40
C VAL A 181 -9.35 19.49 7.81
N ALA A 182 -8.91 18.45 8.54
CA ALA A 182 -9.16 17.06 8.23
C ALA A 182 -10.10 16.45 9.28
N VAL A 183 -11.22 15.91 8.86
CA VAL A 183 -12.22 15.28 9.73
C VAL A 183 -12.18 13.78 9.53
N VAL A 184 -11.77 13.05 10.56
CA VAL A 184 -11.58 11.59 10.52
C VAL A 184 -12.70 10.93 11.30
N PHE A 185 -13.50 10.10 10.65
CA PHE A 185 -14.59 9.33 11.26
C PHE A 185 -14.10 7.93 11.67
N LYS A 186 -14.47 7.50 12.88
CA LYS A 186 -14.03 6.20 13.43
C LYS A 186 -14.46 5.02 12.57
N TYR A 187 -15.65 5.06 12.00
CA TYR A 187 -16.20 4.03 11.13
C TYR A 187 -16.73 4.64 9.85
N SER A 188 -16.65 3.85 8.77
CA SER A 188 -17.26 4.15 7.48
C SER A 188 -17.79 2.87 6.85
N ASN A 189 -18.40 2.96 5.68
CA ASN A 189 -18.73 1.74 4.92
C ASN A 189 -17.48 0.90 4.61
N GLY A 190 -16.33 1.56 4.41
CA GLY A 190 -15.02 0.92 4.19
C GLY A 190 -14.57 0.03 5.33
N THR A 191 -14.99 0.31 6.58
CA THR A 191 -14.67 -0.51 7.76
C THR A 191 -15.09 -1.99 7.59
N TYR A 192 -16.08 -2.27 6.74
CA TYR A 192 -16.45 -3.66 6.43
C TYR A 192 -15.41 -4.42 5.61
N LEU A 193 -14.49 -3.73 4.97
CA LEU A 193 -13.36 -4.30 4.23
C LEU A 193 -12.04 -4.25 5.02
N GLU A 194 -12.07 -3.74 6.25
CA GLU A 194 -10.92 -3.51 7.12
C GLU A 194 -11.13 -4.25 8.45
N CYS A 195 -11.38 -5.58 8.36
CA CYS A 195 -11.67 -6.43 9.52
C CYS A 195 -10.46 -7.29 9.93
N GLN A 196 -9.24 -6.74 9.79
CA GLN A 196 -8.01 -7.43 10.10
C GLN A 196 -7.93 -7.82 11.59
N ASP A 197 -7.23 -8.91 11.87
CA ASP A 197 -6.98 -9.41 13.23
C ASP A 197 -5.87 -8.59 13.91
N MET A 198 -6.23 -7.42 14.45
CA MET A 198 -5.30 -6.47 15.05
C MET A 198 -6.00 -5.49 15.99
N PHE A 199 -5.24 -4.67 16.72
CA PHE A 199 -5.83 -3.53 17.43
C PHE A 199 -6.61 -2.63 16.47
N ARG A 200 -7.75 -2.11 16.93
CA ARG A 200 -8.58 -1.14 16.19
C ARG A 200 -8.20 0.26 16.61
N GLU A 201 -7.43 0.91 15.78
CA GLU A 201 -6.92 2.25 16.00
C GLU A 201 -7.41 3.18 14.89
N ASN A 202 -7.37 4.48 15.13
CA ASN A 202 -7.89 5.47 14.19
C ASN A 202 -7.03 6.73 14.23
N GLY A 203 -6.97 7.42 13.11
CA GLY A 203 -6.23 8.66 13.00
C GLY A 203 -5.57 8.85 11.65
N ILE A 204 -4.71 9.86 11.57
CA ILE A 204 -3.80 10.08 10.43
C ILE A 204 -2.49 9.39 10.80
N PHE A 205 -2.32 8.14 10.39
CA PHE A 205 -1.23 7.27 10.86
C PHE A 205 -0.01 7.19 9.93
N ARG A 206 -0.10 7.82 8.74
CA ARG A 206 1.04 8.02 7.83
C ARG A 206 1.18 9.50 7.46
N ASP A 207 2.27 9.86 6.80
CA ASP A 207 2.61 11.25 6.50
C ASP A 207 1.60 11.99 5.64
N VAL A 208 1.57 13.32 5.83
CA VAL A 208 0.76 14.27 5.07
C VAL A 208 1.71 15.19 4.30
N LEU A 209 1.55 15.22 2.98
CA LEU A 209 2.44 15.93 2.06
C LEU A 209 1.63 16.89 1.17
N LEU A 210 2.21 18.05 0.89
CA LEU A 210 1.72 18.98 -0.13
C LEU A 210 2.79 19.10 -1.21
N SER A 211 2.54 18.52 -2.38
CA SER A 211 3.40 18.71 -3.55
C SER A 211 2.92 19.91 -4.36
N ARG A 212 3.87 20.81 -4.74
CA ARG A 212 3.63 22.06 -5.46
C ARG A 212 4.43 22.04 -6.75
N ARG A 213 3.74 22.08 -7.88
CA ARG A 213 4.31 21.69 -9.17
C ARG A 213 3.95 22.68 -10.26
N ALA A 214 4.67 22.63 -11.37
CA ALA A 214 4.37 23.42 -12.57
C ALA A 214 3.07 22.94 -13.25
N ALA A 215 2.50 23.78 -14.12
CA ALA A 215 1.29 23.48 -14.90
C ALA A 215 1.41 22.20 -15.73
N THR A 216 2.60 21.89 -16.23
CA THR A 216 2.91 20.61 -16.86
C THR A 216 3.90 19.87 -16.00
N CYS A 217 3.52 18.68 -15.53
CA CYS A 217 4.31 17.89 -14.59
C CYS A 217 4.12 16.37 -14.81
N LEU A 218 4.98 15.56 -14.19
CA LEU A 218 4.89 14.10 -14.23
C LEU A 218 3.68 13.64 -13.39
N ASN A 219 2.68 13.02 -13.98
CA ASN A 219 1.50 12.55 -13.24
C ASN A 219 1.63 11.11 -12.79
N ASP A 220 2.06 10.23 -13.68
CA ASP A 220 2.19 8.80 -13.41
C ASP A 220 3.29 8.21 -14.28
N TYR A 221 3.82 7.04 -13.89
CA TYR A 221 4.78 6.32 -14.70
C TYR A 221 4.67 4.82 -14.49
N GLN A 222 5.06 4.06 -15.50
CA GLN A 222 5.18 2.61 -15.42
C GLN A 222 6.50 2.17 -16.06
N ILE A 223 7.21 1.26 -15.38
CA ILE A 223 8.42 0.61 -15.87
C ILE A 223 8.18 -0.90 -15.93
N LYS A 224 8.55 -1.51 -17.04
CA LYS A 224 8.51 -2.96 -17.25
C LYS A 224 9.86 -3.45 -17.73
N THR A 225 10.35 -4.53 -17.14
CA THR A 225 11.58 -5.23 -17.56
C THR A 225 11.23 -6.57 -18.17
N LYS A 226 11.90 -6.94 -19.25
CA LYS A 226 11.68 -8.23 -19.92
C LYS A 226 13.01 -8.84 -20.31
N LYS A 227 13.23 -10.11 -19.92
CA LYS A 227 14.40 -10.88 -20.32
C LYS A 227 14.29 -11.36 -21.77
N THR A 228 15.34 -11.18 -22.55
CA THR A 228 15.45 -11.67 -23.93
C THR A 228 16.83 -12.30 -24.11
N GLY A 229 16.88 -13.63 -24.07
CA GLY A 229 18.17 -14.35 -24.06
C GLY A 229 19.01 -14.01 -22.84
N ASN A 230 20.17 -13.40 -23.06
CA ASN A 230 21.12 -12.99 -22.02
C ASN A 230 21.05 -11.48 -21.69
N THR A 231 20.18 -10.75 -22.34
CA THR A 231 19.98 -9.32 -22.14
C THR A 231 18.57 -9.03 -21.61
N TYR A 232 18.34 -7.77 -21.27
CA TYR A 232 17.03 -7.27 -20.87
C TYR A 232 16.60 -6.11 -21.77
N SER A 233 15.30 -5.97 -21.94
CA SER A 233 14.69 -4.71 -22.35
C SER A 233 14.06 -4.04 -21.14
N LEU A 234 14.08 -2.70 -21.14
CA LEU A 234 13.31 -1.87 -20.23
C LEU A 234 12.37 -1.02 -21.07
N SER A 235 11.09 -1.09 -20.81
CA SER A 235 10.08 -0.29 -21.49
C SER A 235 9.14 0.34 -20.48
N GLY A 236 8.48 1.40 -20.87
CA GLY A 236 7.53 2.04 -19.97
C GLY A 236 6.77 3.16 -20.64
N LYS A 237 5.99 3.86 -19.82
CA LYS A 237 5.27 5.05 -20.19
C LYS A 237 5.30 6.06 -19.05
N VAL A 238 5.23 7.32 -19.41
CA VAL A 238 5.12 8.46 -18.51
C VAL A 238 3.85 9.22 -18.88
N GLU A 239 2.97 9.42 -17.93
CA GLU A 239 1.76 10.23 -18.08
C GLU A 239 2.04 11.64 -17.54
N LEU A 240 1.63 12.65 -18.27
CA LEU A 240 1.77 14.05 -17.86
C LEU A 240 0.42 14.63 -17.46
N ALA A 241 0.44 15.50 -16.46
CA ALA A 241 -0.62 16.47 -16.26
C ALA A 241 -0.27 17.76 -17.03
N GLY A 242 -1.27 18.54 -17.41
CA GLY A 242 -1.09 19.79 -18.15
C GLY A 242 -0.87 19.62 -19.66
N ASN A 243 -0.19 20.59 -20.29
CA ASN A 243 0.03 20.62 -21.73
C ASN A 243 1.45 20.16 -22.10
N PRO A 244 1.66 19.03 -22.79
CA PRO A 244 2.97 18.50 -23.12
C PRO A 244 3.71 19.29 -24.22
N ALA A 245 3.07 20.22 -24.93
CA ALA A 245 3.70 20.95 -26.03
C ALA A 245 4.98 21.69 -25.59
N GLY A 246 6.06 21.54 -26.36
CA GLY A 246 7.36 22.14 -26.07
C GLY A 246 8.16 21.43 -24.97
N HIS A 247 7.67 20.30 -24.48
CA HIS A 247 8.39 19.51 -23.47
C HIS A 247 9.04 18.25 -24.08
N THR A 248 10.05 17.75 -23.40
CA THR A 248 10.66 16.43 -23.62
C THR A 248 10.72 15.65 -22.32
N VAL A 249 10.73 14.31 -22.41
CA VAL A 249 10.94 13.40 -21.28
C VAL A 249 12.28 12.70 -21.50
N GLN A 250 13.20 12.89 -20.57
CA GLN A 250 14.48 12.19 -20.55
C GLN A 250 14.41 11.04 -19.55
N ILE A 251 14.78 9.85 -19.99
CA ILE A 251 14.90 8.66 -19.14
C ILE A 251 16.39 8.28 -19.09
N THR A 252 16.96 8.18 -17.89
CA THR A 252 18.37 7.82 -17.68
C THR A 252 18.47 6.67 -16.69
N ILE A 253 19.18 5.61 -17.08
CA ILE A 253 19.42 4.42 -16.24
C ILE A 253 20.86 4.49 -15.74
N MET A 254 21.05 4.44 -14.42
CA MET A 254 22.35 4.51 -13.74
C MET A 254 22.65 3.23 -12.97
N ALA A 255 23.92 2.84 -12.93
CA ALA A 255 24.48 1.81 -12.04
C ALA A 255 25.50 2.48 -11.13
N GLY A 256 25.05 2.98 -9.97
CA GLY A 256 25.85 3.93 -9.19
C GLY A 256 26.16 5.17 -10.01
N ASP A 257 27.44 5.56 -10.07
CA ASP A 257 27.89 6.74 -10.84
C ASP A 257 27.98 6.50 -12.35
N SER A 258 27.80 5.27 -12.82
CA SER A 258 27.95 4.92 -14.23
C SER A 258 26.62 4.93 -14.96
N MET A 259 26.54 5.70 -16.05
CA MET A 259 25.37 5.70 -16.91
C MET A 259 25.33 4.41 -17.76
N VAL A 260 24.23 3.64 -17.63
CA VAL A 260 23.98 2.45 -18.43
C VAL A 260 23.38 2.83 -19.78
N SER A 261 22.37 3.70 -19.77
CA SER A 261 21.72 4.17 -21.00
C SER A 261 20.92 5.44 -20.73
N THR A 262 20.65 6.21 -21.79
CA THR A 262 19.78 7.39 -21.71
C THR A 262 19.01 7.57 -23.01
N GLN A 263 17.79 8.07 -22.93
CA GLN A 263 16.93 8.41 -24.07
C GLN A 263 16.18 9.69 -23.74
N GLU A 264 16.02 10.56 -24.73
CA GLU A 264 15.14 11.72 -24.63
C GLU A 264 14.11 11.67 -25.76
N VAL A 265 12.84 11.84 -25.42
CA VAL A 265 11.70 11.75 -26.34
C VAL A 265 10.81 12.98 -26.22
N THR A 266 10.21 13.39 -27.33
CA THR A 266 9.20 14.46 -27.33
C THR A 266 8.03 14.06 -26.45
N ALA A 267 7.65 14.93 -25.51
CA ALA A 267 6.57 14.67 -24.58
C ALA A 267 5.21 14.63 -25.27
N GLN A 268 4.40 13.68 -24.84
CA GLN A 268 2.98 13.54 -25.15
C GLN A 268 2.20 13.42 -23.85
N GLN A 269 0.87 13.44 -23.88
CA GLN A 269 0.05 13.19 -22.68
C GLN A 269 0.41 11.84 -22.04
N SER A 270 0.67 10.84 -22.88
CA SER A 270 1.23 9.53 -22.51
C SER A 270 2.46 9.26 -23.39
N THR A 271 3.65 9.33 -22.83
CA THR A 271 4.93 9.21 -23.53
C THR A 271 5.52 7.82 -23.29
N ALA A 272 5.60 7.02 -24.35
CA ALA A 272 6.23 5.69 -24.29
C ALA A 272 7.75 5.80 -24.51
N PHE A 273 8.51 4.91 -23.86
CA PHE A 273 9.97 4.75 -24.02
C PHE A 273 10.39 3.29 -23.99
N SER A 274 11.56 2.98 -24.58
CA SER A 274 12.08 1.62 -24.59
C SER A 274 13.59 1.58 -24.79
N PHE A 275 14.26 0.75 -24.01
CA PHE A 275 15.67 0.37 -24.16
C PHE A 275 15.75 -1.12 -24.47
N GLN A 276 16.61 -1.51 -25.40
CA GLN A 276 16.83 -2.89 -25.79
C GLN A 276 18.26 -3.31 -25.47
N ASP A 277 18.48 -4.61 -25.42
CA ASP A 277 19.80 -5.25 -25.30
C ASP A 277 20.66 -4.77 -24.12
N LEU A 278 20.02 -4.44 -23.01
CA LEU A 278 20.69 -4.01 -21.80
C LEU A 278 21.45 -5.19 -21.16
N ALA A 279 22.78 -5.05 -21.06
CA ALA A 279 23.65 -5.98 -20.34
C ALA A 279 23.68 -5.60 -18.85
N VAL A 280 22.71 -6.11 -18.09
CA VAL A 280 22.49 -5.78 -16.69
C VAL A 280 22.55 -7.02 -15.80
N ARG A 281 22.81 -6.82 -14.50
CA ARG A 281 22.71 -7.89 -13.50
C ARG A 281 21.28 -8.06 -13.06
N GLU A 282 20.88 -9.32 -12.85
CA GLU A 282 19.54 -9.65 -12.34
C GLU A 282 19.39 -9.28 -10.87
N TRP A 283 18.18 -8.86 -10.52
CA TRP A 283 17.75 -8.65 -9.15
C TRP A 283 17.20 -9.96 -8.56
N SER A 284 17.57 -10.24 -7.31
CA SER A 284 16.94 -11.26 -6.47
C SER A 284 17.11 -10.88 -4.99
N ALA A 285 16.39 -11.55 -4.08
CA ALA A 285 16.54 -11.31 -2.64
C ALA A 285 17.98 -11.62 -2.14
N GLU A 286 18.71 -12.52 -2.81
CA GLU A 286 20.09 -12.85 -2.47
C GLU A 286 21.11 -11.85 -3.06
N ILE A 287 20.76 -11.25 -4.21
CA ILE A 287 21.60 -10.28 -4.91
C ILE A 287 20.68 -9.13 -5.37
N PRO A 288 20.36 -8.17 -4.48
CA PRO A 288 19.41 -7.11 -4.76
C PRO A 288 20.02 -5.97 -5.60
N THR A 289 20.46 -6.31 -6.82
CA THR A 289 21.02 -5.33 -7.74
C THR A 289 19.92 -4.43 -8.27
N VAL A 290 19.95 -3.16 -7.91
CA VAL A 290 19.05 -2.13 -8.43
C VAL A 290 19.81 -1.13 -9.30
N TYR A 291 19.10 -0.56 -10.24
CA TYR A 291 19.54 0.54 -11.10
C TYR A 291 18.65 1.75 -10.83
N GLU A 292 19.23 2.90 -10.68
CA GLU A 292 18.45 4.12 -10.54
C GLU A 292 17.97 4.57 -11.91
N THR A 293 16.67 4.54 -12.13
CA THR A 293 16.02 5.08 -13.32
C THR A 293 15.47 6.45 -13.00
N TYR A 294 16.08 7.47 -13.58
CA TYR A 294 15.62 8.86 -13.47
C TYR A 294 14.71 9.17 -14.66
N ILE A 295 13.57 9.77 -14.38
CA ILE A 295 12.64 10.31 -15.36
C ILE A 295 12.59 11.82 -15.15
N THR A 296 13.05 12.60 -16.13
CA THR A 296 13.12 14.07 -16.05
C THR A 296 12.28 14.69 -17.16
N LEU A 297 11.27 15.47 -16.76
CA LEU A 297 10.53 16.34 -17.66
C LEU A 297 11.33 17.61 -17.88
N LYS A 298 11.49 18.00 -19.15
CA LYS A 298 12.21 19.22 -19.54
C LYS A 298 11.34 20.11 -20.39
N LYS A 299 11.57 21.41 -20.30
CA LYS A 299 11.03 22.43 -21.20
C LYS A 299 12.16 23.27 -21.74
N ASP A 300 12.23 23.44 -23.06
CA ASP A 300 13.31 24.18 -23.72
C ASP A 300 14.72 23.75 -23.27
N GLY A 301 14.89 22.43 -23.06
CA GLY A 301 16.14 21.82 -22.58
C GLY A 301 16.43 21.95 -21.06
N GLN A 302 15.63 22.72 -20.32
CA GLN A 302 15.81 22.89 -18.87
C GLN A 302 14.90 21.90 -18.10
N PRO A 303 15.39 21.31 -16.99
CA PRO A 303 14.59 20.44 -16.17
C PRO A 303 13.42 21.22 -15.53
N VAL A 304 12.25 20.61 -15.51
CA VAL A 304 11.03 21.09 -14.83
C VAL A 304 10.75 20.24 -13.62
N GLU A 305 10.86 18.91 -13.78
CA GLU A 305 10.60 17.96 -12.73
C GLU A 305 11.33 16.64 -12.99
N SER A 306 11.77 15.99 -11.91
CA SER A 306 12.45 14.70 -11.95
C SER A 306 11.91 13.76 -10.88
N LEU A 307 11.88 12.48 -11.19
CA LEU A 307 11.63 11.41 -10.24
C LEU A 307 12.68 10.30 -10.39
N ARG A 308 12.85 9.49 -9.35
CA ARG A 308 13.75 8.31 -9.32
C ARG A 308 12.94 7.04 -9.05
N ASN A 309 13.25 5.98 -9.76
CA ASN A 309 12.78 4.63 -9.49
C ASN A 309 13.98 3.68 -9.30
N TYR A 310 13.93 2.80 -8.31
CA TYR A 310 14.88 1.71 -8.15
C TYR A 310 14.42 0.52 -9.00
N THR A 311 15.05 0.35 -10.14
CA THR A 311 14.69 -0.67 -11.13
C THR A 311 15.51 -1.94 -10.92
N GLY A 312 14.84 -3.06 -10.69
CA GLY A 312 15.45 -4.39 -10.68
C GLY A 312 15.07 -5.18 -11.93
N PHE A 313 16.06 -5.77 -12.57
CA PHE A 313 15.85 -6.63 -13.74
C PHE A 313 15.63 -8.07 -13.31
N ARG A 314 14.44 -8.58 -13.50
CA ARG A 314 14.07 -9.95 -13.11
C ARG A 314 13.05 -10.55 -14.08
N SER A 315 12.92 -11.86 -14.05
CA SER A 315 11.86 -12.58 -14.76
C SER A 315 11.16 -13.55 -13.83
N ILE A 316 9.83 -13.47 -13.77
CA ILE A 316 8.98 -14.38 -13.00
C ILE A 316 8.23 -15.27 -13.99
N THR A 317 8.21 -16.58 -13.75
CA THR A 317 7.41 -17.51 -14.55
C THR A 317 6.89 -18.67 -13.71
N ILE A 318 5.72 -19.14 -14.03
CA ILE A 318 5.21 -20.42 -13.54
C ILE A 318 5.33 -21.43 -14.68
N LYS A 319 6.14 -22.48 -14.47
CA LYS A 319 6.30 -23.60 -15.42
C LYS A 319 5.59 -24.82 -14.84
N LYS A 320 4.45 -25.17 -15.39
CA LYS A 320 3.53 -26.19 -14.83
C LYS A 320 3.10 -25.76 -13.41
N ASP A 321 3.63 -26.47 -12.41
CA ASP A 321 3.35 -26.25 -10.99
C ASP A 321 4.57 -25.72 -10.20
N VAL A 322 5.55 -25.14 -10.90
CA VAL A 322 6.78 -24.60 -10.28
C VAL A 322 6.89 -23.10 -10.53
N PHE A 323 6.97 -22.35 -9.45
CA PHE A 323 7.27 -20.90 -9.48
C PHE A 323 8.78 -20.70 -9.65
N THR A 324 9.17 -19.85 -10.60
CA THR A 324 10.57 -19.57 -10.87
C THR A 324 10.84 -18.07 -10.93
N LEU A 325 11.97 -17.65 -10.36
CA LEU A 325 12.56 -16.33 -10.54
C LEU A 325 13.90 -16.48 -11.28
N ASN A 326 14.10 -15.69 -12.33
CA ASN A 326 15.31 -15.74 -13.18
C ASN A 326 15.63 -17.15 -13.69
N GLY A 327 14.59 -17.95 -13.94
CA GLY A 327 14.68 -19.31 -14.43
C GLY A 327 15.01 -20.38 -13.37
N LYS A 328 15.12 -20.01 -12.10
CA LYS A 328 15.39 -20.93 -10.98
C LYS A 328 14.15 -21.05 -10.09
N ALA A 329 13.82 -22.26 -9.66
CA ALA A 329 12.86 -22.47 -8.59
C ALA A 329 13.39 -21.82 -7.30
N ILE A 330 12.56 -21.01 -6.64
CA ILE A 330 12.93 -20.35 -5.38
C ILE A 330 12.05 -20.84 -4.24
N LYS A 331 12.56 -20.66 -3.02
CA LYS A 331 11.80 -20.90 -1.78
C LYS A 331 11.60 -19.59 -1.05
N LEU A 332 10.34 -19.30 -0.71
CA LEU A 332 9.96 -18.14 0.10
C LEU A 332 10.09 -18.52 1.59
N LYS A 333 11.17 -18.11 2.20
CA LYS A 333 11.40 -18.20 3.67
C LYS A 333 10.86 -16.91 4.28
N GLY A 334 9.55 -16.87 4.40
CA GLY A 334 8.83 -15.63 4.65
C GLY A 334 8.27 -15.48 6.05
N VAL A 335 7.87 -14.24 6.33
CA VAL A 335 7.09 -13.83 7.49
C VAL A 335 5.92 -12.97 7.02
N ASN A 336 4.82 -12.99 7.78
CA ASN A 336 3.75 -12.01 7.67
C ASN A 336 4.15 -10.78 8.46
N HIS A 337 3.94 -9.59 7.93
CA HIS A 337 4.36 -8.34 8.54
C HIS A 337 3.22 -7.34 8.55
N HIS A 338 2.82 -6.90 9.74
CA HIS A 338 1.97 -5.75 9.95
C HIS A 338 2.81 -4.48 10.09
N ASP A 339 2.36 -3.37 9.52
CA ASP A 339 2.87 -2.04 9.86
C ASP A 339 2.39 -1.68 11.26
N THR A 340 3.10 -2.14 12.29
CA THR A 340 2.75 -1.91 13.69
C THR A 340 3.99 -1.77 14.56
N SER A 341 3.92 -0.86 15.52
CA SER A 341 4.95 -0.61 16.51
C SER A 341 4.32 -0.31 17.87
N LEU A 342 5.12 0.02 18.89
CA LEU A 342 4.60 0.53 20.16
C LEU A 342 3.85 1.86 20.02
N LYS A 343 3.98 2.54 18.86
CA LYS A 343 3.25 3.77 18.48
C LYS A 343 1.90 3.50 17.80
N GLY A 344 1.49 2.23 17.67
CA GLY A 344 0.30 1.81 16.92
C GLY A 344 0.65 1.52 15.46
N TYR A 345 -0.15 2.00 14.51
CA TYR A 345 0.08 1.81 13.07
C TYR A 345 1.21 2.69 12.50
N VAL A 346 1.80 3.54 13.33
CA VAL A 346 2.86 4.45 12.90
C VAL A 346 4.19 3.69 12.84
N MET A 347 4.77 3.64 11.65
CA MET A 347 6.11 3.12 11.39
C MET A 347 6.99 4.25 10.84
N ASP A 348 7.99 4.66 11.59
CA ASP A 348 8.98 5.61 11.06
C ASP A 348 10.08 4.91 10.26
N ALA A 349 10.97 5.69 9.67
CA ALA A 349 12.06 5.16 8.86
C ALA A 349 12.98 4.20 9.61
N GLU A 350 13.22 4.45 10.91
CA GLU A 350 14.07 3.60 11.76
C GLU A 350 13.38 2.26 12.05
N ASP A 351 12.07 2.28 12.34
CA ASP A 351 11.27 1.07 12.57
C ASP A 351 11.30 0.17 11.33
N LEU A 352 11.03 0.74 10.14
CA LEU A 352 11.03 0.01 8.87
C LEU A 352 12.41 -0.55 8.52
N LEU A 353 13.47 0.25 8.69
CA LEU A 353 14.84 -0.18 8.41
C LEU A 353 15.28 -1.27 9.38
N ARG A 354 14.96 -1.14 10.68
CA ARG A 354 15.24 -2.14 11.70
C ARG A 354 14.59 -3.48 11.34
N ASP A 355 13.31 -3.48 10.97
CA ASP A 355 12.59 -4.71 10.63
C ASP A 355 13.21 -5.40 9.42
N VAL A 356 13.46 -4.67 8.32
CA VAL A 356 14.07 -5.24 7.12
C VAL A 356 15.48 -5.78 7.39
N THR A 357 16.31 -5.05 8.13
CA THR A 357 17.69 -5.49 8.43
C THR A 357 17.70 -6.70 9.38
N LEU A 358 16.80 -6.74 10.34
CA LEU A 358 16.65 -7.88 11.24
C LEU A 358 16.14 -9.11 10.49
N MET A 359 15.14 -8.98 9.62
CA MET A 359 14.67 -10.07 8.73
C MET A 359 15.83 -10.65 7.93
N LYS A 360 16.65 -9.81 7.30
CA LYS A 360 17.81 -10.25 6.54
C LYS A 360 18.84 -10.99 7.42
N SER A 361 19.11 -10.50 8.62
CA SER A 361 20.05 -11.13 9.56
C SER A 361 19.60 -12.53 10.00
N LEU A 362 18.27 -12.79 9.99
CA LEU A 362 17.65 -14.06 10.34
C LEU A 362 17.40 -14.97 9.13
N ASN A 363 17.97 -14.67 7.95
CA ASN A 363 17.77 -15.42 6.70
C ASN A 363 16.31 -15.44 6.20
N VAL A 364 15.48 -14.52 6.60
CA VAL A 364 14.19 -14.26 5.94
C VAL A 364 14.48 -13.66 4.56
N ASN A 365 13.83 -14.18 3.52
CA ASN A 365 13.97 -13.67 2.16
C ASN A 365 12.65 -13.21 1.54
N ALA A 366 11.54 -13.33 2.27
CA ALA A 366 10.23 -12.96 1.78
C ALA A 366 9.37 -12.34 2.88
N VAL A 367 8.45 -11.46 2.48
CA VAL A 367 7.45 -10.83 3.35
C VAL A 367 6.10 -10.86 2.65
N ARG A 368 5.04 -11.25 3.37
CA ARG A 368 3.66 -10.93 2.99
C ARG A 368 3.23 -9.71 3.79
N THR A 369 2.77 -8.68 3.09
CA THR A 369 2.29 -7.45 3.71
C THR A 369 0.89 -7.65 4.25
N SER A 370 0.80 -8.26 5.40
CA SER A 370 -0.47 -8.64 6.01
C SER A 370 -1.10 -7.46 6.77
N HIS A 371 -2.34 -7.01 6.49
CA HIS A 371 -3.15 -7.48 5.36
C HIS A 371 -3.57 -6.26 4.55
N TYR A 372 -2.60 -5.49 4.08
CA TYR A 372 -2.78 -4.21 3.38
C TYR A 372 -1.47 -3.74 2.73
N PRO A 373 -1.53 -2.81 1.77
CA PRO A 373 -0.33 -2.18 1.21
C PRO A 373 0.46 -1.45 2.30
N PRO A 374 1.77 -1.74 2.46
CA PRO A 374 2.59 -1.18 3.54
C PRO A 374 2.91 0.29 3.29
N ASP A 375 3.63 0.91 4.23
CA ASP A 375 4.26 2.20 3.95
C ASP A 375 5.12 2.10 2.67
N PRO A 376 5.02 3.03 1.72
CA PRO A 376 5.79 2.95 0.46
C PRO A 376 7.31 2.82 0.65
N MET A 377 7.85 3.32 1.75
CA MET A 377 9.27 3.18 2.07
C MET A 377 9.66 1.72 2.37
N PHE A 378 8.76 0.93 2.95
CA PHE A 378 9.01 -0.48 3.21
C PHE A 378 9.31 -1.25 1.92
N LEU A 379 8.55 -0.99 0.85
CA LEU A 379 8.81 -1.61 -0.47
C LEU A 379 10.16 -1.16 -1.06
N THR A 380 10.50 0.12 -0.92
CA THR A 380 11.82 0.63 -1.33
C THR A 380 12.96 -0.07 -0.56
N LEU A 381 12.80 -0.28 0.74
CA LEU A 381 13.75 -1.06 1.54
C LEU A 381 13.84 -2.51 1.07
N CYS A 382 12.70 -3.14 0.76
CA CYS A 382 12.69 -4.50 0.19
C CYS A 382 13.41 -4.59 -1.15
N ASP A 383 13.30 -3.57 -2.01
CA ASP A 383 14.06 -3.48 -3.27
C ASP A 383 15.56 -3.42 -3.03
N LEU A 384 15.99 -2.59 -2.08
CA LEU A 384 17.41 -2.30 -1.81
C LEU A 384 18.10 -3.40 -0.99
N TYR A 385 17.42 -3.97 0.00
CA TYR A 385 17.97 -4.99 0.89
C TYR A 385 17.70 -6.43 0.44
N GLY A 386 16.78 -6.61 -0.50
CA GLY A 386 16.47 -7.90 -1.10
C GLY A 386 15.51 -8.75 -0.27
N LEU A 387 14.24 -8.39 -0.27
CA LEU A 387 13.15 -9.24 0.22
C LEU A 387 12.13 -9.42 -0.90
N TYR A 388 11.69 -10.65 -1.14
CA TYR A 388 10.54 -10.91 -2.02
C TYR A 388 9.27 -10.47 -1.31
N VAL A 389 8.39 -9.75 -2.01
CA VAL A 389 7.16 -9.25 -1.42
C VAL A 389 5.95 -9.92 -2.05
N VAL A 390 5.07 -10.40 -1.20
CA VAL A 390 3.68 -10.71 -1.52
C VAL A 390 2.87 -9.50 -1.09
N ASP A 391 2.56 -8.61 -2.04
CA ASP A 391 1.89 -7.34 -1.75
C ASP A 391 0.38 -7.55 -1.71
N GLU A 392 -0.26 -7.15 -0.59
CA GLU A 392 -1.64 -7.52 -0.29
C GLU A 392 -2.57 -6.32 -0.29
N ALA A 393 -3.73 -6.49 -0.93
CA ALA A 393 -4.78 -5.49 -0.97
C ALA A 393 -5.48 -5.36 0.39
N ASP A 394 -5.80 -4.14 0.79
CA ASP A 394 -6.53 -3.79 2.01
C ASP A 394 -7.99 -4.28 1.95
N ILE A 395 -8.17 -5.61 1.95
CA ILE A 395 -9.47 -6.27 1.86
C ILE A 395 -9.51 -7.43 2.85
N GLU A 396 -10.22 -7.21 3.96
CA GLU A 396 -10.58 -8.26 4.88
C GLU A 396 -12.02 -8.11 5.36
N THR A 397 -12.81 -9.17 5.26
CA THR A 397 -14.24 -9.17 5.63
C THR A 397 -14.56 -10.29 6.61
N HIS A 398 -13.61 -10.64 7.47
CA HIS A 398 -13.63 -11.81 8.34
C HIS A 398 -14.92 -11.87 9.17
N GLY A 399 -15.35 -10.78 9.77
CA GLY A 399 -16.58 -10.71 10.55
C GLY A 399 -17.88 -11.00 9.76
N THR A 400 -17.83 -10.93 8.42
CA THR A 400 -18.96 -11.33 7.55
C THR A 400 -18.81 -12.75 6.99
N CYS A 401 -17.63 -13.35 7.10
CA CYS A 401 -17.34 -14.71 6.65
C CYS A 401 -17.61 -15.75 7.72
N CYS A 402 -17.33 -15.43 8.98
CA CYS A 402 -17.38 -16.36 10.11
C CYS A 402 -18.77 -16.49 10.73
N ASP A 403 -19.69 -15.58 10.43
CA ASP A 403 -21.07 -15.70 10.89
C ASP A 403 -21.87 -16.60 9.96
N PRO A 404 -22.42 -17.75 10.43
CA PRO A 404 -23.21 -18.67 9.62
C PRO A 404 -24.44 -18.02 8.97
N ILE A 405 -24.96 -16.94 9.58
CA ILE A 405 -26.11 -16.17 9.06
C ILE A 405 -25.73 -15.41 7.78
N TYR A 406 -24.44 -15.09 7.60
CA TYR A 406 -23.94 -14.32 6.46
C TYR A 406 -23.23 -15.17 5.40
N TRP A 407 -23.24 -16.50 5.54
CA TRP A 407 -22.68 -17.40 4.55
C TRP A 407 -23.69 -17.67 3.38
N PRO A 408 -23.28 -17.67 2.10
CA PRO A 408 -21.97 -17.25 1.60
C PRO A 408 -21.78 -15.75 1.75
N ASN A 409 -20.57 -15.33 2.01
CA ASN A 409 -20.19 -13.94 2.30
C ASN A 409 -20.90 -12.93 1.38
N ARG A 410 -21.81 -12.15 1.95
CA ARG A 410 -22.65 -11.23 1.19
C ARG A 410 -21.85 -10.09 0.55
N ILE A 411 -20.73 -9.68 1.14
CA ILE A 411 -19.89 -8.58 0.65
C ILE A 411 -19.12 -9.06 -0.59
N SER A 412 -18.37 -10.15 -0.49
CA SER A 412 -17.51 -10.65 -1.58
C SER A 412 -18.26 -11.16 -2.80
N ASN A 413 -19.58 -11.46 -2.67
CA ASN A 413 -20.43 -11.89 -3.77
C ASN A 413 -21.48 -10.86 -4.18
N HIS A 414 -21.47 -9.67 -3.60
CA HIS A 414 -22.49 -8.66 -3.84
C HIS A 414 -22.00 -7.57 -4.79
N LYS A 415 -22.64 -7.41 -5.95
CA LYS A 415 -22.23 -6.49 -7.02
C LYS A 415 -22.06 -5.01 -6.62
N LYS A 416 -22.81 -4.54 -5.59
CA LYS A 416 -22.67 -3.16 -5.11
C LYS A 416 -21.34 -2.89 -4.38
N TRP A 417 -20.66 -3.96 -3.91
CA TRP A 417 -19.34 -3.87 -3.28
C TRP A 417 -18.19 -4.02 -4.29
N LEU A 418 -18.48 -4.39 -5.53
CA LEU A 418 -17.45 -4.66 -6.55
C LEU A 418 -16.48 -3.48 -6.72
N GLN A 419 -16.99 -2.25 -6.76
CA GLN A 419 -16.13 -1.08 -6.96
C GLN A 419 -15.22 -0.82 -5.77
N HIS A 420 -15.67 -1.09 -4.54
CA HIS A 420 -14.83 -1.02 -3.35
C HIS A 420 -13.66 -2.03 -3.39
N TYR A 421 -13.91 -3.25 -3.88
CA TYR A 421 -12.86 -4.27 -4.08
C TYR A 421 -11.88 -3.86 -5.17
N LEU A 422 -12.39 -3.46 -6.32
CA LEU A 422 -11.58 -3.05 -7.46
C LEU A 422 -10.74 -1.80 -7.16
N ASP A 423 -11.29 -0.82 -6.44
CA ASP A 423 -10.55 0.39 -6.06
C ASP A 423 -9.34 0.05 -5.19
N ARG A 424 -9.51 -0.80 -4.17
CA ARG A 424 -8.42 -1.21 -3.27
C ARG A 424 -7.31 -1.96 -4.00
N VAL A 425 -7.65 -2.93 -4.84
CA VAL A 425 -6.67 -3.67 -5.64
C VAL A 425 -6.02 -2.77 -6.70
N ARG A 426 -6.80 -1.89 -7.35
CA ARG A 426 -6.30 -0.96 -8.35
C ARG A 426 -5.31 0.03 -7.74
N ARG A 427 -5.63 0.61 -6.58
CA ARG A 427 -4.75 1.59 -5.90
C ARG A 427 -3.47 0.95 -5.40
N MET A 428 -3.52 -0.24 -4.81
CA MET A 428 -2.34 -1.03 -4.48
C MET A 428 -1.46 -1.23 -5.72
N TYR A 429 -2.01 -1.83 -6.78
CA TYR A 429 -1.27 -2.08 -8.02
C TYR A 429 -0.66 -0.80 -8.62
N LEU A 430 -1.44 0.27 -8.75
CA LEU A 430 -0.95 1.50 -9.38
C LEU A 430 0.16 2.14 -8.55
N ARG A 431 0.03 2.15 -7.22
CA ARG A 431 1.03 2.69 -6.31
C ARG A 431 2.35 1.93 -6.38
N ASP A 432 2.28 0.58 -6.40
CA ASP A 432 3.42 -0.29 -6.08
C ASP A 432 4.01 -1.03 -7.29
N ARG A 433 3.37 -0.98 -8.46
CA ARG A 433 3.72 -1.77 -9.67
C ARG A 433 5.15 -1.64 -10.19
N ASN A 434 5.90 -0.62 -9.76
CA ASN A 434 7.26 -0.38 -10.23
C ASN A 434 8.34 -0.99 -9.32
N HIS A 435 7.95 -1.63 -8.19
CA HIS A 435 8.88 -2.25 -7.24
C HIS A 435 9.32 -3.65 -7.71
N PRO A 436 10.63 -3.89 -7.91
CA PRO A 436 11.13 -5.22 -8.29
C PRO A 436 10.96 -6.28 -7.20
N CYS A 437 10.84 -5.92 -5.95
CA CYS A 437 10.64 -6.87 -4.85
C CYS A 437 9.30 -7.62 -4.92
N ILE A 438 8.27 -7.05 -5.53
CA ILE A 438 6.94 -7.67 -5.61
C ILE A 438 6.98 -8.87 -6.56
N VAL A 439 6.73 -10.07 -6.03
CA VAL A 439 6.76 -11.34 -6.78
C VAL A 439 5.38 -12.00 -6.87
N LEU A 440 4.43 -11.58 -6.03
CA LEU A 440 3.03 -12.00 -6.04
C LEU A 440 2.13 -10.82 -5.69
N TRP A 441 0.99 -10.72 -6.36
CA TRP A 441 -0.12 -9.87 -5.93
C TRP A 441 -1.10 -10.69 -5.10
N SER A 442 -1.53 -10.18 -3.96
CA SER A 442 -2.49 -10.79 -3.07
C SER A 442 -3.80 -10.00 -3.02
N LEU A 443 -4.93 -10.71 -3.17
CA LEU A 443 -6.25 -10.08 -3.27
C LEU A 443 -6.93 -9.87 -1.90
N GLY A 444 -6.15 -9.86 -0.84
CA GLY A 444 -6.63 -9.66 0.52
C GLY A 444 -6.67 -10.94 1.35
N ASN A 445 -7.21 -10.82 2.54
CA ASN A 445 -7.24 -11.85 3.55
C ASN A 445 -8.68 -12.12 3.99
N GLU A 446 -9.00 -13.35 4.40
CA GLU A 446 -10.23 -13.80 5.05
C GLU A 446 -11.53 -13.09 4.58
N ALA A 447 -11.63 -12.88 3.27
CA ALA A 447 -12.70 -12.11 2.62
C ALA A 447 -13.67 -12.99 1.79
N GLY A 448 -13.67 -14.30 2.03
CA GLY A 448 -14.62 -15.25 1.43
C GLY A 448 -14.31 -15.70 0.00
N GLY A 449 -13.58 -14.93 -0.82
CA GLY A 449 -13.09 -15.34 -2.14
C GLY A 449 -14.17 -15.67 -3.17
N TRP A 450 -15.07 -14.72 -3.47
CA TRP A 450 -16.13 -14.88 -4.44
C TRP A 450 -15.95 -13.96 -5.66
N LYS A 451 -17.05 -13.63 -6.35
CA LYS A 451 -17.06 -12.90 -7.63
C LYS A 451 -16.29 -11.58 -7.62
N ASN A 452 -16.24 -10.87 -6.48
CA ASN A 452 -15.53 -9.60 -6.41
C ASN A 452 -14.02 -9.84 -6.43
N GLN A 453 -13.49 -10.87 -5.72
CA GLN A 453 -12.08 -11.25 -5.83
C GLN A 453 -11.74 -11.78 -7.22
N ASP A 454 -12.64 -12.57 -7.86
CA ASP A 454 -12.40 -13.02 -9.23
C ASP A 454 -12.24 -11.84 -10.19
N ALA A 455 -13.10 -10.81 -10.07
CA ALA A 455 -12.99 -9.61 -10.90
C ALA A 455 -11.68 -8.84 -10.62
N CYS A 456 -11.21 -8.83 -9.38
CA CYS A 456 -9.89 -8.27 -9.03
C CYS A 456 -8.75 -9.08 -9.66
N CYS A 457 -8.84 -10.40 -9.66
CA CYS A 457 -7.88 -11.28 -10.32
C CYS A 457 -7.84 -11.02 -11.84
N GLU A 458 -9.01 -10.96 -12.48
CA GLU A 458 -9.13 -10.63 -13.91
C GLU A 458 -8.53 -9.26 -14.23
N TYR A 459 -8.75 -8.26 -13.37
CA TYR A 459 -8.14 -6.94 -13.52
C TYR A 459 -6.61 -7.02 -13.51
N LEU A 460 -6.01 -7.68 -12.49
CA LEU A 460 -4.55 -7.80 -12.39
C LEU A 460 -3.96 -8.62 -13.56
N HIS A 461 -4.58 -9.70 -13.98
CA HIS A 461 -4.17 -10.45 -15.16
C HIS A 461 -4.19 -9.60 -16.45
N HIS A 462 -5.13 -8.64 -16.54
CA HIS A 462 -5.19 -7.73 -17.68
C HIS A 462 -4.06 -6.69 -17.67
N VAL A 463 -3.78 -6.07 -16.51
CA VAL A 463 -2.82 -4.93 -16.42
C VAL A 463 -1.39 -5.36 -16.12
N CYS A 464 -1.19 -6.55 -15.51
CA CYS A 464 0.10 -7.07 -15.06
C CYS A 464 0.18 -8.60 -15.18
N PRO A 465 0.10 -9.18 -16.40
CA PRO A 465 0.15 -10.62 -16.59
C PRO A 465 1.50 -11.25 -16.23
N GLU A 466 2.52 -10.44 -16.00
CA GLU A 466 3.88 -10.87 -15.68
C GLU A 466 4.10 -11.23 -14.20
N ILE A 467 3.25 -10.80 -13.30
CA ILE A 467 3.33 -11.12 -11.86
C ILE A 467 2.10 -11.93 -11.48
N PRO A 468 2.28 -13.16 -10.92
CA PRO A 468 1.17 -14.02 -10.54
C PRO A 468 0.30 -13.45 -9.44
N VAL A 469 -0.95 -13.89 -9.42
CA VAL A 469 -1.97 -13.50 -8.44
C VAL A 469 -2.31 -14.66 -7.54
N HIS A 470 -2.41 -14.42 -6.24
CA HIS A 470 -2.95 -15.39 -5.30
C HIS A 470 -4.04 -14.76 -4.41
N TYR A 471 -4.79 -15.62 -3.74
CA TYR A 471 -5.72 -15.30 -2.68
C TYR A 471 -5.74 -16.44 -1.66
N GLU A 472 -5.69 -16.14 -0.36
CA GLU A 472 -5.59 -17.13 0.72
C GLU A 472 -6.77 -18.13 0.74
N GLY A 473 -7.97 -17.64 0.52
CA GLY A 473 -9.21 -18.42 0.58
C GLY A 473 -9.52 -19.27 -0.66
N VAL A 474 -8.58 -19.43 -1.61
CA VAL A 474 -8.82 -20.13 -2.87
C VAL A 474 -9.32 -21.55 -2.71
N ILE A 475 -8.83 -22.28 -1.72
CA ILE A 475 -9.24 -23.65 -1.41
C ILE A 475 -10.69 -23.70 -0.92
N ARG A 476 -11.07 -22.75 -0.08
CA ARG A 476 -12.41 -22.66 0.50
C ARG A 476 -13.48 -22.39 -0.56
N THR A 477 -13.14 -21.63 -1.60
CA THR A 477 -14.07 -21.18 -2.64
C THR A 477 -14.23 -22.15 -3.80
N ARG A 478 -13.32 -23.12 -3.95
CA ARG A 478 -13.22 -24.04 -5.09
C ARG A 478 -13.08 -23.35 -6.44
N ARG A 479 -12.64 -22.08 -6.46
CA ARG A 479 -12.43 -21.26 -7.65
C ARG A 479 -10.94 -21.21 -7.95
N LEU A 480 -10.52 -21.78 -9.06
CA LEU A 480 -9.10 -21.93 -9.43
C LEU A 480 -8.65 -20.89 -10.46
N ALA A 481 -9.23 -19.68 -10.42
CA ALA A 481 -8.83 -18.58 -11.32
C ALA A 481 -7.43 -18.05 -11.03
N TYR A 482 -6.95 -18.21 -9.80
CA TYR A 482 -5.66 -17.71 -9.32
C TYR A 482 -4.48 -18.55 -9.80
N ASP A 483 -3.28 -17.94 -9.85
CA ASP A 483 -2.09 -18.58 -10.39
C ASP A 483 -1.39 -19.51 -9.40
N VAL A 484 -1.55 -19.26 -8.12
CA VAL A 484 -0.94 -19.99 -7.00
C VAL A 484 -2.02 -20.53 -6.09
N ILE A 485 -1.87 -21.76 -5.64
CA ILE A 485 -2.69 -22.34 -4.57
C ILE A 485 -2.12 -21.88 -3.24
N SER A 486 -2.93 -21.20 -2.46
CA SER A 486 -2.54 -20.68 -1.15
C SER A 486 -3.40 -21.31 -0.07
N GLU A 487 -2.81 -21.61 1.08
CA GLU A 487 -3.49 -22.17 2.24
C GLU A 487 -2.90 -21.63 3.55
N MET A 488 -3.78 -21.39 4.52
CA MET A 488 -3.41 -21.06 5.90
C MET A 488 -3.34 -22.34 6.73
N TYR A 489 -2.28 -22.48 7.51
CA TYR A 489 -2.10 -23.55 8.51
C TYR A 489 -2.38 -24.96 7.98
N PRO A 490 -1.90 -25.35 6.78
CA PRO A 490 -2.09 -26.69 6.28
C PRO A 490 -1.37 -27.69 7.19
N HIS A 491 -2.01 -28.85 7.43
CA HIS A 491 -1.34 -29.93 8.17
C HIS A 491 -0.12 -30.44 7.40
N ILE A 492 0.97 -30.78 8.09
CA ILE A 492 2.22 -31.21 7.47
C ILE A 492 2.05 -32.38 6.49
N ASP A 493 1.18 -33.33 6.77
CA ASP A 493 0.93 -34.45 5.86
C ASP A 493 0.28 -33.98 4.58
N HIS A 494 -0.61 -32.97 4.63
CA HIS A 494 -1.17 -32.37 3.43
C HIS A 494 -0.10 -31.66 2.60
N VAL A 495 0.82 -30.93 3.23
CA VAL A 495 1.94 -30.29 2.53
C VAL A 495 2.81 -31.34 1.81
N ARG A 496 3.09 -32.48 2.47
CA ARG A 496 3.80 -33.61 1.86
C ARG A 496 3.04 -34.19 0.66
N GLU A 497 1.73 -34.45 0.82
CA GLU A 497 0.88 -34.96 -0.29
C GLU A 497 0.89 -34.01 -1.50
N VAL A 498 0.80 -32.70 -1.27
CA VAL A 498 0.88 -31.69 -2.32
C VAL A 498 2.25 -31.70 -3.01
N GLY A 499 3.33 -31.76 -2.24
CA GLY A 499 4.69 -31.86 -2.76
C GLY A 499 4.91 -33.09 -3.63
N GLU A 500 4.35 -34.23 -3.22
CA GLU A 500 4.41 -35.50 -3.95
C GLU A 500 3.38 -35.61 -5.08
N ARG A 501 2.53 -34.58 -5.29
CA ARG A 501 1.44 -34.56 -6.30
C ARG A 501 0.42 -35.69 -6.12
N ARG A 502 0.17 -36.07 -4.87
CA ARG A 502 -0.82 -37.11 -4.49
C ARG A 502 -2.18 -36.56 -4.07
N GLU A 503 -2.29 -35.25 -3.93
CA GLU A 503 -3.53 -34.57 -3.57
C GLU A 503 -4.61 -34.68 -4.67
N LYS A 504 -5.85 -34.37 -4.33
CA LYS A 504 -6.98 -34.41 -5.26
C LYS A 504 -6.74 -33.49 -6.47
N LYS A 505 -7.00 -34.01 -7.67
CA LYS A 505 -6.75 -33.41 -9.01
C LYS A 505 -7.09 -31.92 -9.18
N LYS A 506 -7.85 -31.31 -8.27
CA LYS A 506 -8.25 -29.88 -8.31
C LYS A 506 -7.13 -28.91 -7.99
N LEU A 507 -6.04 -29.35 -7.36
CA LEU A 507 -4.89 -28.52 -6.98
C LEU A 507 -3.67 -28.80 -7.88
N GLY A 508 -3.75 -29.83 -8.72
CA GLY A 508 -2.63 -30.56 -9.30
C GLY A 508 -1.72 -29.86 -10.31
N GLU A 509 -1.95 -28.60 -10.71
CA GLU A 509 -1.17 -27.98 -11.79
C GLU A 509 -0.69 -26.55 -11.45
N LYS A 510 -0.66 -26.19 -10.16
CA LYS A 510 -0.23 -24.86 -9.71
C LYS A 510 0.77 -24.96 -8.56
N PRO A 511 1.68 -23.98 -8.42
CA PRO A 511 2.56 -23.89 -7.26
C PRO A 511 1.73 -23.79 -5.97
N PHE A 512 2.31 -24.24 -4.87
CA PHE A 512 1.67 -24.20 -3.55
C PHE A 512 2.44 -23.29 -2.60
N PHE A 513 1.73 -22.42 -1.92
CA PHE A 513 2.25 -21.41 -1.00
C PHE A 513 1.48 -21.45 0.33
N MET A 514 2.18 -21.57 1.44
CA MET A 514 1.61 -21.44 2.77
C MET A 514 1.60 -19.95 3.15
N CYS A 515 0.50 -19.24 2.88
CA CYS A 515 0.46 -17.81 3.18
C CYS A 515 0.53 -17.51 4.68
N GLU A 516 0.10 -18.49 5.51
CA GLU A 516 0.30 -18.47 6.96
C GLU A 516 0.58 -19.89 7.47
N TYR A 517 1.57 -20.02 8.34
CA TYR A 517 1.87 -21.25 9.06
C TYR A 517 2.69 -20.95 10.32
N ALA A 518 2.86 -21.94 11.19
CA ALA A 518 3.69 -21.85 12.38
C ALA A 518 3.31 -20.69 13.31
N HIS A 519 2.01 -20.47 13.53
CA HIS A 519 1.50 -19.44 14.44
C HIS A 519 1.92 -19.71 15.88
N ALA A 520 2.72 -18.83 16.45
CA ALA A 520 3.23 -18.94 17.82
C ALA A 520 2.22 -18.45 18.87
N MET A 521 1.00 -18.99 18.86
CA MET A 521 -0.02 -18.70 19.86
C MET A 521 0.04 -19.75 21.00
N GLY A 522 0.21 -19.30 22.24
CA GLY A 522 0.34 -20.21 23.40
C GLY A 522 1.71 -20.89 23.50
N VAL A 523 1.74 -22.22 23.41
CA VAL A 523 2.96 -23.03 23.65
C VAL A 523 3.96 -23.04 22.49
N GLY A 524 3.66 -22.29 21.43
CA GLY A 524 4.49 -22.24 20.22
C GLY A 524 4.10 -23.29 19.17
N PRO A 525 4.51 -23.07 17.90
CA PRO A 525 3.98 -23.84 16.77
C PRO A 525 4.53 -25.27 16.67
N GLY A 526 5.79 -25.50 17.01
CA GLY A 526 6.48 -26.76 16.75
C GLY A 526 6.53 -27.12 15.24
N GLY A 527 7.20 -28.21 14.90
CA GLY A 527 7.16 -28.81 13.56
C GLY A 527 7.78 -27.99 12.41
N LEU A 528 8.51 -26.90 12.68
CA LEU A 528 9.07 -26.03 11.64
C LEU A 528 10.06 -26.77 10.75
N ALA A 529 10.90 -27.63 11.33
CA ALA A 529 11.85 -28.44 10.57
C ALA A 529 11.13 -29.39 9.59
N GLU A 530 10.07 -30.05 10.05
CA GLU A 530 9.29 -31.00 9.26
C GLU A 530 8.56 -30.34 8.08
N TYR A 531 8.08 -29.09 8.26
CA TYR A 531 7.55 -28.29 7.16
C TYR A 531 8.64 -28.00 6.12
N TRP A 532 9.84 -27.61 6.59
CA TRP A 532 10.93 -27.29 5.66
C TRP A 532 11.54 -28.52 4.98
N ASP A 533 11.55 -29.68 5.63
CA ASP A 533 11.88 -30.95 4.98
C ASP A 533 10.94 -31.22 3.79
N ALA A 534 9.63 -31.01 3.98
CA ALA A 534 8.65 -31.15 2.92
C ALA A 534 8.85 -30.10 1.82
N VAL A 535 9.02 -28.81 2.19
CA VAL A 535 9.23 -27.71 1.23
C VAL A 535 10.46 -27.92 0.37
N LEU A 536 11.55 -28.39 0.96
CA LEU A 536 12.82 -28.64 0.23
C LEU A 536 12.76 -29.89 -0.66
N SER A 537 11.85 -30.83 -0.38
CA SER A 537 11.70 -32.07 -1.17
C SER A 537 11.02 -31.88 -2.52
N SER A 538 10.35 -30.76 -2.78
CA SER A 538 9.57 -30.55 -3.99
C SER A 538 9.59 -29.09 -4.48
N ASP A 539 9.92 -28.89 -5.75
CA ASP A 539 9.93 -27.56 -6.38
C ASP A 539 8.53 -26.94 -6.51
N ARG A 540 7.48 -27.73 -6.39
CA ARG A 540 6.10 -27.25 -6.38
C ARG A 540 5.79 -26.42 -5.14
N LEU A 541 6.40 -26.76 -4.00
CA LEU A 541 6.21 -26.07 -2.73
C LEU A 541 7.07 -24.81 -2.70
N MET A 542 6.42 -23.66 -2.78
CA MET A 542 7.10 -22.36 -2.78
C MET A 542 7.68 -21.99 -1.41
N GLY A 543 7.25 -22.63 -0.32
CA GLY A 543 7.52 -22.24 1.05
C GLY A 543 6.33 -21.53 1.66
N GLY A 544 6.55 -20.54 2.51
CA GLY A 544 5.45 -19.82 3.17
C GLY A 544 5.91 -18.69 4.05
N CYS A 545 4.93 -18.00 4.66
CA CYS A 545 5.14 -16.90 5.60
C CYS A 545 4.68 -17.30 7.00
N ILE A 546 5.60 -17.26 7.96
CA ILE A 546 5.29 -17.52 9.37
C ILE A 546 4.33 -16.44 9.87
N TRP A 547 3.31 -16.81 10.62
CA TRP A 547 2.48 -15.89 11.36
C TRP A 547 3.03 -15.75 12.77
N GLU A 548 3.58 -14.62 13.15
CA GLU A 548 3.89 -13.41 12.38
C GLU A 548 5.25 -12.83 12.78
N TRP A 549 5.66 -11.73 12.15
CA TRP A 549 6.97 -11.09 12.38
C TRP A 549 7.14 -10.60 13.82
N ALA A 550 6.14 -9.91 14.34
CA ALA A 550 6.19 -9.32 15.67
C ALA A 550 4.80 -9.30 16.33
N ASP A 551 4.75 -9.52 17.63
CA ASP A 551 3.53 -9.40 18.42
C ASP A 551 3.04 -7.95 18.45
N HIS A 552 1.72 -7.78 18.36
CA HIS A 552 1.09 -6.48 18.58
C HIS A 552 1.09 -6.13 20.07
N ALA A 553 1.60 -4.97 20.43
CA ALA A 553 1.76 -4.57 21.81
C ALA A 553 1.21 -3.16 22.09
N VAL A 554 0.78 -2.96 23.32
CA VAL A 554 0.38 -1.67 23.87
C VAL A 554 1.22 -1.41 25.11
N LEU A 555 1.86 -0.23 25.17
CA LEU A 555 2.53 0.19 26.40
C LEU A 555 1.50 0.44 27.49
N ASN A 556 1.64 -0.24 28.60
CA ASN A 556 0.87 0.10 29.80
C ASN A 556 1.44 1.41 30.38
N PRO A 557 0.62 2.45 30.62
CA PRO A 557 1.08 3.70 31.24
C PRO A 557 1.76 3.50 32.61
N GLU A 558 1.47 2.41 33.30
CA GLU A 558 2.10 2.07 34.58
C GLU A 558 3.43 1.31 34.45
N GLY A 559 3.95 1.14 33.23
CA GLY A 559 5.26 0.54 32.96
C GLY A 559 5.31 -0.99 33.05
N ALA A 560 4.19 -1.68 33.26
CA ALA A 560 4.11 -3.13 33.07
C ALA A 560 3.91 -3.42 31.58
N LYS A 561 4.79 -4.23 31.01
CA LYS A 561 4.69 -4.70 29.62
C LYS A 561 3.60 -5.75 29.47
#